data_18740c9b1290b3512a9109571e4de9d8
#
_entry.id   18740c9b1290b3512a9109571e4de9d8
#
_cell.length_a   1.000
_cell.length_b   1.000
_cell.length_c   1.000
_cell.angle_alpha   90.00
_cell.angle_beta   90.00
_cell.angle_gamma   90.00
#
_symmetry.space_group_name_H-M   'P 1'
#
loop_
_entity.id
_entity.type
_entity.pdbx_description
1 polymer ?
#
loop_
_entity_poly.entity_id
_entity_poly.type
_entity_poly.pdbx_seq_one_letter_code
_entity_poly.pdbx_strand_id
1 'polypeptide(L)'
;FEQPIADLLIQLDKLQKVGVDGDISVSASVKQIKQKIKSKRKEIYAELSPWQKVQVARHPDRPYTLDYIKGICSEFEEFHGDRNFGDDHAIVGGLGKIDGQSVMIIGHQKGRDTKQRQFRNFGMANPEGYRKAMRLMRLAEKFDIPIVTLIDTPGAYPGIEAEERGQAQAIAQNLYDMVQLKVPVINYIIGEGASGGALGI
;
A
#
# COMPACT_ATOMS: atom_id res chain seq x y z
N PHE A 1 0.34 15.75 -15.30
CA PHE A 1 -0.51 15.20 -16.37
C PHE A 1 -2.00 15.21 -16.01
N GLU A 2 -2.37 15.31 -14.75
CA GLU A 2 -3.76 15.37 -14.26
C GLU A 2 -4.37 16.79 -14.25
N GLN A 3 -3.62 17.81 -14.66
CA GLN A 3 -4.12 19.20 -14.66
C GLN A 3 -5.50 19.38 -15.32
N PRO A 4 -5.82 18.76 -16.47
CA PRO A 4 -7.14 18.88 -17.08
C PRO A 4 -8.28 18.32 -16.19
N ILE A 5 -7.98 17.34 -15.32
CA ILE A 5 -8.95 16.81 -14.36
C ILE A 5 -9.10 17.78 -13.19
N ALA A 6 -7.99 18.33 -12.68
CA ALA A 6 -8.00 19.31 -11.61
C ALA A 6 -8.80 20.57 -11.99
N ASP A 7 -8.65 21.08 -13.21
CA ASP A 7 -9.38 22.23 -13.71
C ASP A 7 -10.91 21.98 -13.74
N LEU A 8 -11.32 20.78 -14.15
CA LEU A 8 -12.73 20.38 -14.13
C LEU A 8 -13.28 20.20 -12.70
N LEU A 9 -12.47 19.72 -11.76
CA LEU A 9 -12.84 19.61 -10.34
C LEU A 9 -13.04 21.00 -9.72
N ILE A 10 -12.19 21.97 -10.04
CA ILE A 10 -12.35 23.38 -9.60
C ILE A 10 -13.63 23.97 -10.16
N GLN A 11 -13.96 23.72 -11.44
CA GLN A 11 -15.21 24.17 -12.03
C GLN A 11 -16.43 23.54 -11.36
N LEU A 12 -16.35 22.25 -11.02
CA LEU A 12 -17.41 21.53 -10.30
C LEU A 12 -17.66 22.14 -8.91
N ASP A 13 -16.60 22.40 -8.15
CA ASP A 13 -16.69 23.00 -6.81
C ASP A 13 -17.33 24.40 -6.87
N LYS A 14 -16.92 25.23 -7.84
CA LYS A 14 -17.53 26.56 -8.05
C LYS A 14 -19.03 26.48 -8.34
N LEU A 15 -19.45 25.56 -9.21
CA LEU A 15 -20.87 25.39 -9.54
C LEU A 15 -21.68 24.86 -8.37
N GLN A 16 -21.13 23.99 -7.56
CA GLN A 16 -21.80 23.48 -6.37
C GLN A 16 -22.01 24.57 -5.32
N LYS A 17 -21.03 25.46 -5.13
CA LYS A 17 -21.15 26.64 -4.23
C LYS A 17 -22.23 27.60 -4.71
N VAL A 18 -22.28 27.92 -6.01
CA VAL A 18 -23.30 28.79 -6.58
C VAL A 18 -24.70 28.17 -6.47
N GLY A 19 -24.83 26.84 -6.59
CA GLY A 19 -26.11 26.15 -6.44
C GLY A 19 -26.64 26.09 -5.01
N VAL A 20 -25.78 26.25 -4.01
CA VAL A 20 -26.17 26.33 -2.58
C VAL A 20 -26.62 27.74 -2.22
N ASP A 21 -25.99 28.78 -2.81
CA ASP A 21 -26.26 30.18 -2.49
C ASP A 21 -27.35 30.82 -3.33
N GLY A 22 -27.83 30.16 -4.40
CA GLY A 22 -28.83 30.64 -5.32
C GLY A 22 -29.91 29.62 -5.67
N ASP A 23 -31.13 30.10 -5.84
CA ASP A 23 -32.31 29.29 -6.21
C ASP A 23 -32.25 28.78 -7.69
N ILE A 24 -31.04 28.56 -8.21
CA ILE A 24 -30.78 28.18 -9.60
C ILE A 24 -30.50 26.69 -9.69
N SER A 25 -31.29 25.95 -10.48
CA SER A 25 -31.03 24.54 -10.74
C SER A 25 -29.78 24.32 -11.57
N VAL A 26 -28.65 24.08 -10.90
CA VAL A 26 -27.34 23.73 -11.50
C VAL A 26 -27.17 22.21 -11.73
N SER A 27 -28.20 21.42 -11.47
CA SER A 27 -28.12 19.95 -11.47
C SER A 27 -27.68 19.36 -12.83
N ALA A 28 -28.17 19.89 -13.93
CA ALA A 28 -27.77 19.45 -15.28
C ALA A 28 -26.31 19.77 -15.59
N SER A 29 -25.82 20.96 -15.23
CA SER A 29 -24.43 21.39 -15.43
C SER A 29 -23.47 20.57 -14.56
N VAL A 30 -23.82 20.30 -13.32
CA VAL A 30 -23.07 19.42 -12.41
C VAL A 30 -22.95 18.01 -12.99
N LYS A 31 -24.06 17.45 -13.53
CA LYS A 31 -24.07 16.12 -14.16
C LYS A 31 -23.15 16.09 -15.39
N GLN A 32 -23.19 17.11 -16.24
CA GLN A 32 -22.33 17.22 -17.42
C GLN A 32 -20.85 17.30 -17.05
N ILE A 33 -20.47 18.11 -16.06
CA ILE A 33 -19.07 18.21 -15.61
C ILE A 33 -18.59 16.88 -14.98
N LYS A 34 -19.41 16.22 -14.19
CA LYS A 34 -19.06 14.87 -13.64
C LYS A 34 -18.82 13.86 -14.76
N GLN A 35 -19.62 13.89 -15.83
CA GLN A 35 -19.40 13.04 -17.00
C GLN A 35 -18.09 13.40 -17.73
N LYS A 36 -17.79 14.69 -17.94
CA LYS A 36 -16.53 15.14 -18.54
C LYS A 36 -15.32 14.70 -17.71
N ILE A 37 -15.39 14.82 -16.39
CA ILE A 37 -14.32 14.33 -15.48
C ILE A 37 -14.11 12.84 -15.69
N LYS A 38 -15.19 12.04 -15.70
CA LYS A 38 -15.12 10.58 -15.90
C LYS A 38 -14.49 10.22 -17.24
N SER A 39 -14.92 10.88 -18.33
CA SER A 39 -14.38 10.64 -19.68
C SER A 39 -12.91 11.05 -19.77
N LYS A 40 -12.56 12.24 -19.25
CA LYS A 40 -11.19 12.73 -19.28
C LYS A 40 -10.24 11.90 -18.43
N ARG A 41 -10.70 11.42 -17.29
CA ARG A 41 -9.93 10.47 -16.47
C ARG A 41 -9.66 9.18 -17.24
N LYS A 42 -10.71 8.60 -17.87
CA LYS A 42 -10.54 7.38 -18.67
C LYS A 42 -9.54 7.56 -19.80
N GLU A 43 -9.62 8.68 -20.53
CA GLU A 43 -8.70 9.03 -21.62
C GLU A 43 -7.25 9.13 -21.13
N ILE A 44 -6.99 9.96 -20.12
CA ILE A 44 -5.63 10.18 -19.58
C ILE A 44 -5.02 8.89 -19.04
N TYR A 45 -5.80 8.11 -18.28
CA TYR A 45 -5.29 6.89 -17.63
C TYR A 45 -5.17 5.68 -18.57
N ALA A 46 -5.78 5.74 -19.77
CA ALA A 46 -5.61 4.69 -20.78
C ALA A 46 -4.21 4.70 -21.42
N GLU A 47 -3.56 5.87 -21.50
CA GLU A 47 -2.32 6.08 -22.24
C GLU A 47 -1.18 6.68 -21.40
N LEU A 48 -1.09 6.26 -20.12
CA LEU A 48 -0.01 6.73 -19.25
C LEU A 48 1.36 6.27 -19.75
N SER A 49 2.30 7.21 -19.89
CA SER A 49 3.70 6.90 -20.10
C SER A 49 4.28 6.12 -18.91
N PRO A 50 5.43 5.39 -19.07
CA PRO A 50 6.07 4.71 -17.95
C PRO A 50 6.36 5.63 -16.76
N TRP A 51 6.81 6.86 -17.02
CA TRP A 51 7.06 7.85 -15.96
C TRP A 51 5.77 8.28 -15.24
N GLN A 52 4.68 8.50 -15.96
CA GLN A 52 3.40 8.82 -15.36
C GLN A 52 2.87 7.68 -14.49
N LYS A 53 3.09 6.42 -14.86
CA LYS A 53 2.77 5.25 -14.01
C LYS A 53 3.56 5.29 -12.70
N VAL A 54 4.85 5.64 -12.74
CA VAL A 54 5.67 5.84 -11.54
C VAL A 54 5.11 6.97 -10.67
N GLN A 55 4.72 8.09 -11.28
CA GLN A 55 4.10 9.21 -10.55
C GLN A 55 2.79 8.80 -9.86
N VAL A 56 1.94 8.01 -10.54
CA VAL A 56 0.71 7.44 -9.94
C VAL A 56 1.05 6.50 -8.78
N ALA A 57 2.03 5.61 -8.95
CA ALA A 57 2.47 4.69 -7.89
C ALA A 57 2.99 5.43 -6.65
N ARG A 58 3.59 6.60 -6.83
CA ARG A 58 4.14 7.47 -5.76
C ARG A 58 3.17 8.54 -5.26
N HIS A 59 1.93 8.56 -5.74
CA HIS A 59 0.99 9.61 -5.36
C HIS A 59 0.75 9.61 -3.84
N PRO A 60 0.89 10.76 -3.14
CA PRO A 60 0.82 10.83 -1.68
C PRO A 60 -0.54 10.43 -1.09
N ASP A 61 -1.61 10.58 -1.87
CA ASP A 61 -2.97 10.23 -1.45
C ASP A 61 -3.38 8.80 -1.79
N ARG A 62 -2.44 7.96 -2.28
CA ARG A 62 -2.74 6.54 -2.47
C ARG A 62 -3.04 5.87 -1.13
N PRO A 63 -3.96 4.90 -1.11
CA PRO A 63 -4.14 4.04 0.06
C PRO A 63 -2.85 3.26 0.38
N TYR A 64 -2.50 3.18 1.66
CA TYR A 64 -1.42 2.35 2.17
C TYR A 64 -1.98 1.07 2.81
N THR A 65 -1.11 0.16 3.24
CA THR A 65 -1.50 -1.14 3.82
C THR A 65 -2.57 -1.02 4.92
N LEU A 66 -2.42 -0.09 5.87
CA LEU A 66 -3.40 0.11 6.93
C LEU A 66 -4.76 0.64 6.42
N ASP A 67 -4.76 1.41 5.33
CA ASP A 67 -6.02 1.87 4.71
C ASP A 67 -6.77 0.69 4.07
N TYR A 68 -6.04 -0.21 3.39
CA TYR A 68 -6.63 -1.45 2.85
C TYR A 68 -7.16 -2.34 3.96
N ILE A 69 -6.36 -2.61 4.99
CA ILE A 69 -6.78 -3.43 6.14
C ILE A 69 -8.08 -2.87 6.74
N LYS A 70 -8.12 -1.55 7.01
CA LYS A 70 -9.33 -0.88 7.53
C LYS A 70 -10.54 -0.98 6.61
N GLY A 71 -10.30 -1.01 5.28
CA GLY A 71 -11.38 -1.04 4.29
C GLY A 71 -11.94 -2.42 3.99
N ILE A 72 -11.14 -3.48 4.14
CA ILE A 72 -11.51 -4.85 3.72
C ILE A 72 -11.66 -5.83 4.87
N CYS A 73 -11.05 -5.57 6.03
CA CYS A 73 -11.13 -6.46 7.18
C CYS A 73 -12.24 -6.03 8.14
N SER A 74 -13.03 -7.00 8.60
CA SER A 74 -13.95 -6.78 9.72
C SER A 74 -13.26 -6.77 11.08
N GLU A 75 -12.15 -7.51 11.20
CA GLU A 75 -11.31 -7.64 12.38
C GLU A 75 -9.84 -7.68 11.93
N PHE A 76 -8.93 -7.10 12.72
CA PHE A 76 -7.49 -7.20 12.46
C PHE A 76 -6.70 -7.10 13.76
N GLU A 77 -5.82 -8.07 14.00
CA GLU A 77 -4.88 -8.10 15.12
C GLU A 77 -3.45 -8.01 14.60
N GLU A 78 -2.76 -6.91 14.90
CA GLU A 78 -1.38 -6.70 14.45
C GLU A 78 -0.39 -7.46 15.32
N PHE A 79 0.56 -8.16 14.70
CA PHE A 79 1.65 -8.88 15.37
C PHE A 79 2.99 -8.17 15.16
N HIS A 80 3.69 -7.96 16.25
CA HIS A 80 4.93 -7.19 16.30
C HIS A 80 6.17 -8.04 16.50
N GLY A 81 7.30 -7.55 16.00
CA GLY A 81 8.64 -8.07 16.24
C GLY A 81 9.00 -9.34 15.49
N ASP A 82 10.31 -9.50 15.26
CA ASP A 82 10.89 -10.66 14.57
C ASP A 82 11.24 -11.84 15.50
N ARG A 83 11.11 -11.65 16.81
CA ARG A 83 11.54 -12.60 17.88
C ARG A 83 13.05 -12.83 17.92
N ASN A 84 13.84 -11.93 17.35
CA ASN A 84 15.29 -12.01 17.31
C ASN A 84 15.94 -10.69 17.77
N PHE A 85 15.66 -9.59 17.06
CA PHE A 85 16.26 -8.28 17.34
C PHE A 85 15.22 -7.25 17.78
N GLY A 86 14.14 -7.08 17.04
CA GLY A 86 13.18 -6.02 17.34
C GLY A 86 11.95 -6.01 16.44
N ASP A 87 11.22 -4.90 16.48
CA ASP A 87 10.12 -4.64 15.55
C ASP A 87 10.56 -3.66 14.45
N ASP A 88 9.99 -3.81 13.26
CA ASP A 88 10.13 -2.86 12.17
C ASP A 88 8.75 -2.32 11.78
N HIS A 89 8.59 -1.03 11.94
CA HIS A 89 7.34 -0.34 11.65
C HIS A 89 7.08 -0.10 10.15
N ALA A 90 8.06 -0.35 9.28
CA ALA A 90 7.87 -0.33 7.82
C ALA A 90 7.06 -1.55 7.34
N ILE A 91 7.05 -2.65 8.10
CA ILE A 91 6.20 -3.81 7.85
C ILE A 91 5.08 -3.87 8.87
N VAL A 92 3.85 -3.86 8.40
CA VAL A 92 2.64 -4.19 9.15
C VAL A 92 2.27 -5.62 8.83
N GLY A 93 1.97 -6.41 9.83
CA GLY A 93 1.52 -7.78 9.61
C GLY A 93 0.65 -8.29 10.75
N GLY A 94 -0.36 -9.09 10.41
CA GLY A 94 -1.29 -9.58 11.40
C GLY A 94 -2.37 -10.49 10.82
N LEU A 95 -3.20 -11.01 11.71
CA LEU A 95 -4.34 -11.83 11.37
C LEU A 95 -5.55 -10.94 11.14
N GLY A 96 -6.11 -11.02 9.95
CA GLY A 96 -7.32 -10.31 9.55
C GLY A 96 -8.47 -11.26 9.24
N LYS A 97 -9.68 -10.70 9.13
CA LYS A 97 -10.87 -11.43 8.71
C LYS A 97 -11.53 -10.73 7.53
N ILE A 98 -11.53 -11.39 6.37
CA ILE A 98 -12.13 -10.88 5.11
C ILE A 98 -13.29 -11.80 4.74
N ASP A 99 -14.51 -11.25 4.64
CA ASP A 99 -15.72 -12.00 4.32
C ASP A 99 -15.90 -13.28 5.19
N GLY A 100 -15.54 -13.18 6.47
CA GLY A 100 -15.64 -14.28 7.43
C GLY A 100 -14.46 -15.25 7.41
N GLN A 101 -13.52 -15.14 6.47
CA GLN A 101 -12.33 -16.00 6.37
C GLN A 101 -11.12 -15.36 7.06
N SER A 102 -10.37 -16.14 7.83
CA SER A 102 -9.11 -15.72 8.42
C SER A 102 -8.04 -15.65 7.35
N VAL A 103 -7.29 -14.54 7.32
CA VAL A 103 -6.23 -14.27 6.36
C VAL A 103 -5.03 -13.65 7.09
N MET A 104 -3.83 -14.11 6.83
CA MET A 104 -2.62 -13.42 7.26
C MET A 104 -2.31 -12.29 6.28
N ILE A 105 -2.31 -11.05 6.75
CA ILE A 105 -2.03 -9.87 5.94
C ILE A 105 -0.68 -9.32 6.34
N ILE A 106 0.19 -9.08 5.36
CA ILE A 106 1.53 -8.53 5.57
C ILE A 106 1.74 -7.44 4.51
N GLY A 107 2.25 -6.27 4.88
CA GLY A 107 2.46 -5.24 3.87
C GLY A 107 3.38 -4.12 4.31
N HIS A 108 3.90 -3.41 3.32
CA HIS A 108 4.68 -2.21 3.55
C HIS A 108 3.77 -1.05 3.94
N GLN A 109 4.16 -0.31 4.96
CA GLN A 109 3.45 0.86 5.42
C GLN A 109 4.35 2.09 5.29
N LYS A 110 3.88 3.06 4.53
CA LYS A 110 4.46 4.42 4.46
C LYS A 110 3.70 5.35 5.40
N GLY A 111 4.30 6.48 5.74
CA GLY A 111 3.66 7.54 6.52
C GLY A 111 3.09 8.64 5.62
N ARG A 112 2.04 9.34 6.08
CA ARG A 112 1.44 10.46 5.34
C ARG A 112 2.11 11.79 5.62
N ASP A 113 2.56 12.02 6.85
CA ASP A 113 3.34 13.20 7.25
C ASP A 113 4.80 12.85 7.54
N THR A 114 5.64 13.86 7.77
CA THR A 114 7.07 13.68 8.00
C THR A 114 7.36 12.78 9.20
N LYS A 115 6.63 12.95 10.32
CA LYS A 115 6.83 12.14 11.52
C LYS A 115 6.49 10.67 11.29
N GLN A 116 5.37 10.40 10.63
CA GLN A 116 4.96 9.05 10.28
C GLN A 116 5.90 8.41 9.26
N ARG A 117 6.39 9.19 8.27
CA ARG A 117 7.37 8.69 7.29
C ARG A 117 8.66 8.26 7.96
N GLN A 118 9.17 9.05 8.89
CA GLN A 118 10.36 8.68 9.68
C GLN A 118 10.09 7.42 10.53
N PHE A 119 8.97 7.38 11.24
CA PHE A 119 8.57 6.23 12.06
C PHE A 119 8.43 4.93 11.25
N ARG A 120 7.91 5.02 10.02
CA ARG A 120 7.75 3.91 9.08
C ARG A 120 8.94 3.71 8.14
N ASN A 121 10.06 4.38 8.42
CA ASN A 121 11.27 4.34 7.62
C ASN A 121 11.01 4.47 6.10
N PHE A 122 10.06 5.35 5.73
CA PHE A 122 9.61 5.60 4.35
C PHE A 122 9.10 4.36 3.60
N GLY A 123 8.72 3.31 4.31
CA GLY A 123 8.33 2.03 3.75
C GLY A 123 9.52 1.15 3.36
N MET A 124 10.72 1.49 3.79
CA MET A 124 11.94 0.70 3.58
C MET A 124 12.20 -0.16 4.82
N ALA A 125 11.97 -1.46 4.68
CA ALA A 125 12.13 -2.38 5.79
C ALA A 125 13.60 -2.66 6.13
N ASN A 126 13.88 -2.77 7.42
CA ASN A 126 15.12 -3.31 7.98
C ASN A 126 15.07 -4.85 7.99
N PRO A 127 16.19 -5.55 8.31
CA PRO A 127 16.22 -7.02 8.36
C PRO A 127 15.16 -7.63 9.26
N GLU A 128 14.87 -7.02 10.40
CA GLU A 128 13.84 -7.44 11.34
C GLU A 128 12.42 -7.35 10.75
N GLY A 129 12.17 -6.45 9.80
CA GLY A 129 10.91 -6.39 9.07
C GLY A 129 10.71 -7.63 8.18
N TYR A 130 11.73 -8.03 7.42
CA TYR A 130 11.70 -9.24 6.60
C TYR A 130 11.58 -10.50 7.45
N ARG A 131 12.33 -10.59 8.55
CA ARG A 131 12.22 -11.72 9.49
C ARG A 131 10.83 -11.78 10.15
N LYS A 132 10.25 -10.62 10.52
CA LYS A 132 8.87 -10.54 11.01
C LYS A 132 7.89 -11.07 9.96
N ALA A 133 8.00 -10.63 8.71
CA ALA A 133 7.15 -11.08 7.62
C ALA A 133 7.20 -12.60 7.47
N MET A 134 8.39 -13.20 7.38
CA MET A 134 8.54 -14.66 7.28
C MET A 134 8.00 -15.39 8.51
N ARG A 135 8.23 -14.86 9.70
CA ARG A 135 7.66 -15.44 10.93
C ARG A 135 6.12 -15.51 10.86
N LEU A 136 5.48 -14.47 10.34
CA LEU A 136 4.03 -14.44 10.16
C LEU A 136 3.57 -15.38 9.05
N MET A 137 4.32 -15.49 7.95
CA MET A 137 4.04 -16.45 6.88
C MET A 137 4.10 -17.91 7.41
N ARG A 138 5.13 -18.24 8.21
CA ARG A 138 5.23 -19.56 8.84
C ARG A 138 4.12 -19.80 9.89
N LEU A 139 3.68 -18.76 10.58
CA LEU A 139 2.54 -18.86 11.48
C LEU A 139 1.24 -19.15 10.70
N ALA A 140 1.03 -18.46 9.58
CA ALA A 140 -0.11 -18.70 8.68
C ALA A 140 -0.09 -20.15 8.15
N GLU A 141 1.06 -20.61 7.67
CA GLU A 141 1.24 -22.00 7.21
C GLU A 141 0.89 -23.03 8.29
N LYS A 142 1.34 -22.80 9.53
CA LYS A 142 1.06 -23.70 10.66
C LYS A 142 -0.46 -23.88 10.91
N PHE A 143 -1.27 -22.88 10.65
CA PHE A 143 -2.71 -22.89 10.87
C PHE A 143 -3.53 -23.00 9.58
N ASP A 144 -2.89 -23.32 8.47
CA ASP A 144 -3.51 -23.44 7.13
C ASP A 144 -4.30 -22.17 6.72
N ILE A 145 -3.72 -20.99 7.00
CA ILE A 145 -4.32 -19.69 6.74
C ILE A 145 -3.68 -19.10 5.47
N PRO A 146 -4.46 -18.66 4.47
CA PRO A 146 -3.93 -17.99 3.29
C PRO A 146 -3.26 -16.67 3.65
N ILE A 147 -2.27 -16.29 2.83
CA ILE A 147 -1.45 -15.10 3.01
C ILE A 147 -1.77 -14.09 1.91
N VAL A 148 -1.96 -12.84 2.30
CA VAL A 148 -2.06 -11.70 1.39
C VAL A 148 -0.93 -10.74 1.68
N THR A 149 -0.11 -10.41 0.67
CA THR A 149 0.92 -9.38 0.82
C THR A 149 0.56 -8.12 0.04
N LEU A 150 0.82 -6.96 0.65
CA LEU A 150 0.56 -5.63 0.09
C LEU A 150 1.88 -4.89 -0.10
N ILE A 151 2.34 -4.80 -1.34
CA ILE A 151 3.66 -4.28 -1.69
C ILE A 151 3.59 -2.79 -1.97
N ASP A 152 4.31 -1.98 -1.18
CA ASP A 152 4.50 -0.55 -1.44
C ASP A 152 5.81 -0.04 -0.81
N THR A 153 6.91 -0.29 -1.50
CA THR A 153 8.24 0.11 -1.03
C THR A 153 9.12 0.66 -2.14
N PRO A 154 9.92 1.70 -1.88
CA PRO A 154 10.99 2.15 -2.79
C PRO A 154 12.23 1.24 -2.74
N GLY A 155 12.29 0.26 -1.84
CA GLY A 155 13.39 -0.69 -1.66
C GLY A 155 13.58 -1.10 -0.21
N ALA A 156 14.57 -1.95 0.05
CA ALA A 156 15.03 -2.26 1.40
C ALA A 156 15.81 -1.08 1.98
N TYR A 157 15.85 -0.95 3.31
CA TYR A 157 16.61 0.11 3.95
C TYR A 157 18.12 -0.09 3.71
N PRO A 158 18.83 0.96 3.17
CA PRO A 158 20.23 0.84 2.76
C PRO A 158 21.22 1.30 3.84
N GLY A 159 20.82 1.42 5.09
CA GLY A 159 21.66 1.91 6.17
C GLY A 159 22.68 0.89 6.65
N ILE A 160 23.78 1.36 7.25
CA ILE A 160 24.84 0.54 7.81
C ILE A 160 24.28 -0.43 8.87
N GLU A 161 23.39 0.05 9.71
CA GLU A 161 22.75 -0.75 10.76
C GLU A 161 21.95 -1.93 10.20
N ALA A 162 21.38 -1.77 9.00
CA ALA A 162 20.68 -2.86 8.33
C ALA A 162 21.66 -3.89 7.76
N GLU A 163 22.77 -3.44 7.16
CA GLU A 163 23.82 -4.34 6.69
C GLU A 163 24.46 -5.14 7.84
N GLU A 164 24.76 -4.49 8.97
CA GLU A 164 25.29 -5.15 10.19
C GLU A 164 24.36 -6.23 10.73
N ARG A 165 23.03 -6.05 10.57
CA ARG A 165 22.01 -7.02 11.00
C ARG A 165 21.57 -7.99 9.91
N GLY A 166 22.28 -8.02 8.76
CA GLY A 166 22.09 -9.00 7.70
C GLY A 166 20.94 -8.69 6.75
N GLN A 167 20.85 -7.46 6.19
CA GLN A 167 19.79 -7.05 5.26
C GLN A 167 19.69 -7.99 4.05
N ALA A 168 20.80 -8.21 3.36
CA ALA A 168 20.83 -9.08 2.18
C ALA A 168 20.46 -10.53 2.54
N GLN A 169 20.97 -11.04 3.68
CA GLN A 169 20.68 -12.38 4.13
C GLN A 169 19.20 -12.57 4.51
N ALA A 170 18.58 -11.60 5.20
CA ALA A 170 17.17 -11.65 5.54
C ALA A 170 16.26 -11.71 4.31
N ILE A 171 16.56 -10.90 3.28
CA ILE A 171 15.81 -10.90 2.01
C ILE A 171 16.01 -12.23 1.28
N ALA A 172 17.26 -12.69 1.11
CA ALA A 172 17.57 -13.93 0.42
C ALA A 172 16.94 -15.16 1.10
N GLN A 173 16.95 -15.18 2.42
CA GLN A 173 16.31 -16.25 3.20
C GLN A 173 14.79 -16.25 2.99
N ASN A 174 14.15 -15.07 3.00
CA ASN A 174 12.71 -14.97 2.72
C ASN A 174 12.36 -15.47 1.33
N LEU A 175 13.14 -15.13 0.29
CA LEU A 175 12.92 -15.63 -1.06
C LEU A 175 12.99 -17.17 -1.12
N TYR A 176 13.96 -17.75 -0.44
CA TYR A 176 14.12 -19.20 -0.36
C TYR A 176 12.96 -19.86 0.41
N ASP A 177 12.53 -19.25 1.52
CA ASP A 177 11.50 -19.82 2.39
C ASP A 177 10.09 -19.65 1.80
N MET A 178 9.80 -18.54 1.10
CA MET A 178 8.48 -18.30 0.53
C MET A 178 8.07 -19.34 -0.50
N VAL A 179 9.00 -19.85 -1.33
CA VAL A 179 8.68 -20.89 -2.33
C VAL A 179 8.35 -22.24 -1.70
N GLN A 180 8.60 -22.42 -0.41
CA GLN A 180 8.32 -23.66 0.33
C GLN A 180 6.99 -23.61 1.08
N LEU A 181 6.33 -22.45 1.15
CA LEU A 181 5.06 -22.31 1.83
C LEU A 181 3.97 -23.16 1.16
N LYS A 182 3.20 -23.87 1.98
CA LYS A 182 2.15 -24.80 1.54
C LYS A 182 0.75 -24.18 1.51
N VAL A 183 0.64 -22.91 1.90
CA VAL A 183 -0.62 -22.17 1.85
C VAL A 183 -0.61 -21.18 0.67
N PRO A 184 -1.77 -20.77 0.14
CA PRO A 184 -1.85 -19.77 -0.91
C PRO A 184 -1.22 -18.44 -0.47
N VAL A 185 -0.38 -17.86 -1.33
CA VAL A 185 0.20 -16.52 -1.15
C VAL A 185 -0.25 -15.64 -2.32
N ILE A 186 -0.96 -14.58 -2.02
CA ILE A 186 -1.49 -13.64 -3.02
C ILE A 186 -0.81 -12.29 -2.82
N ASN A 187 -0.08 -11.82 -3.84
CA ASN A 187 0.63 -10.55 -3.80
C ASN A 187 -0.12 -9.46 -4.56
N TYR A 188 -0.31 -8.30 -3.90
CA TYR A 188 -0.82 -7.09 -4.54
C TYR A 188 0.22 -5.98 -4.47
N ILE A 189 0.65 -5.47 -5.63
CA ILE A 189 1.46 -4.26 -5.70
C ILE A 189 0.51 -3.07 -5.63
N ILE A 190 0.45 -2.41 -4.48
CA ILE A 190 -0.46 -1.30 -4.20
C ILE A 190 0.16 0.09 -4.44
N GLY A 191 1.44 0.14 -4.69
CA GLY A 191 2.19 1.37 -4.96
C GLY A 191 3.49 1.08 -5.69
N GLU A 192 4.64 1.28 -5.04
CA GLU A 192 5.95 0.95 -5.58
C GLU A 192 6.32 -0.49 -5.25
N GLY A 193 6.90 -1.18 -6.23
CA GLY A 193 7.41 -2.53 -6.04
C GLY A 193 8.90 -2.61 -6.38
N ALA A 194 9.77 -2.01 -5.55
CA ALA A 194 11.18 -1.87 -5.90
C ALA A 194 12.07 -2.97 -5.31
N SER A 195 12.77 -3.67 -6.22
CA SER A 195 13.94 -4.50 -5.95
C SER A 195 13.75 -5.56 -4.84
N GLY A 196 14.82 -5.93 -4.15
CA GLY A 196 14.81 -6.89 -3.04
C GLY A 196 13.85 -6.51 -1.91
N GLY A 197 13.58 -5.23 -1.71
CA GLY A 197 12.60 -4.76 -0.74
C GLY A 197 11.20 -5.30 -1.00
N ALA A 198 10.77 -5.27 -2.26
CA ALA A 198 9.48 -5.79 -2.67
C ALA A 198 9.44 -7.32 -2.74
N LEU A 199 10.56 -7.94 -3.13
CA LEU A 199 10.65 -9.39 -3.28
C LEU A 199 10.73 -10.14 -1.95
N GLY A 200 11.11 -9.45 -0.87
CA GLY A 200 11.31 -10.03 0.45
C GLY A 200 10.03 -10.33 1.25
N ILE A 201 8.84 -9.94 0.72
CA ILE A 201 7.56 -10.27 1.36
C ILE A 201 6.49 -10.71 0.38
#